data_5898fca3cdb27c6c1d005edff6ba9b79
#
_entry.id   5898fca3cdb27c6c1d005edff6ba9b79
#
_cell.length_a   1.000
_cell.length_b   1.000
_cell.length_c   1.000
_cell.angle_alpha   90.00
_cell.angle_beta   90.00
_cell.angle_gamma   90.00
#
_symmetry.space_group_name_H-M   'P 1'
#
loop_
_entity.id
_entity.type
_entity.pdbx_description
1 polymer ?
#
loop_
_entity_poly.entity_id
_entity_poly.type
_entity_poly.pdbx_seq_one_letter_code
_entity_poly.pdbx_strand_id
1 'polypeptide(L)'
;YGLVGSEMCIRDSYKVLFLQGGASLQFAMIPMNLMKNRVADYIVTGQWAKKAYQEAQIYGKANKIATSEDKTFSYIPDCSDLPVSPDADYVYICENNTIYGTKYKKLPNTKGKLLVSDVSSCFLSEPIDIEQYGILYGGVQKNIGPAGMVIAVVREDLITDEVLPGTPTMMKYKIHADNGSMYNTPNCYDIYMCGKVFKWLKAMGGLEVMKQRNEEKAAILYDFLDQSKLFK
;
A
#
# COMPACT_ATOMS: atom_id res chain seq x y z
N TYR A 1 8.34 -15.70 -4.90
CA TYR A 1 8.24 -15.50 -3.44
C TYR A 1 9.60 -15.13 -2.81
N GLY A 2 10.66 -15.90 -3.09
CA GLY A 2 11.95 -15.74 -2.43
C GLY A 2 12.62 -14.37 -2.59
N LEU A 3 12.48 -13.72 -3.76
CA LEU A 3 13.11 -12.41 -4.00
C LEU A 3 12.38 -11.29 -3.27
N VAL A 4 11.04 -11.24 -3.32
CA VAL A 4 10.25 -10.27 -2.56
C VAL A 4 10.46 -10.49 -1.06
N GLY A 5 10.45 -11.76 -0.61
CA GLY A 5 10.67 -12.11 0.79
C GLY A 5 12.02 -11.66 1.32
N SER A 6 13.10 -11.84 0.54
CA SER A 6 14.45 -11.46 0.99
C SER A 6 14.67 -9.95 1.04
N GLU A 7 14.11 -9.19 0.08
CA GLU A 7 14.29 -7.73 0.02
C GLU A 7 13.41 -6.98 1.03
N MET A 8 12.21 -7.50 1.32
CA MET A 8 11.29 -6.89 2.29
C MET A 8 11.40 -7.49 3.70
N CYS A 9 12.33 -8.41 3.94
CA CYS A 9 12.40 -9.18 5.19
C CYS A 9 11.05 -9.81 5.57
N ILE A 10 10.28 -10.27 4.56
CA ILE A 10 8.98 -10.89 4.79
C ILE A 10 9.18 -12.18 5.56
N ARG A 11 8.59 -12.25 6.73
CA ARG A 11 8.61 -13.42 7.60
C ARG A 11 7.53 -14.41 7.20
N ASP A 12 7.61 -15.63 7.74
CA ASP A 12 6.61 -16.69 7.52
C ASP A 12 5.19 -16.28 7.91
N SER A 13 5.06 -15.21 8.73
CA SER A 13 3.79 -14.62 9.15
C SER A 13 3.06 -13.77 8.11
N TYR A 14 3.60 -13.62 6.89
CA TYR A 14 2.97 -12.89 5.79
C TYR A 14 2.88 -13.74 4.52
N LYS A 15 1.82 -13.51 3.75
CA LYS A 15 1.67 -14.09 2.40
C LYS A 15 1.80 -13.00 1.35
N VAL A 16 2.57 -13.30 0.30
CA VAL A 16 2.68 -12.45 -0.89
C VAL A 16 1.69 -12.96 -1.93
N LEU A 17 0.78 -12.09 -2.34
CA LEU A 17 -0.27 -12.41 -3.32
C LEU A 17 -0.06 -11.62 -4.59
N PHE A 18 -0.16 -12.29 -5.73
CA PHE A 18 -0.15 -11.69 -7.06
C PHE A 18 -1.58 -11.61 -7.57
N LEU A 19 -2.12 -10.38 -7.62
CA LEU A 19 -3.54 -10.14 -7.86
C LEU A 19 -3.75 -9.33 -9.14
N GLN A 20 -4.89 -9.52 -9.79
CA GLN A 20 -5.34 -8.72 -10.93
C GLN A 20 -6.21 -7.54 -10.47
N GLY A 21 -6.64 -6.68 -11.40
CA GLY A 21 -7.57 -5.58 -11.13
C GLY A 21 -6.94 -4.26 -10.71
N GLY A 22 -5.60 -4.18 -10.65
CA GLY A 22 -4.88 -2.98 -10.24
C GLY A 22 -5.09 -2.61 -8.78
N ALA A 23 -4.38 -1.58 -8.30
CA ALA A 23 -4.52 -1.09 -6.94
C ALA A 23 -5.95 -0.63 -6.60
N SER A 24 -6.73 -0.19 -7.61
CA SER A 24 -8.11 0.24 -7.39
C SER A 24 -9.04 -0.88 -6.94
N LEU A 25 -8.79 -2.13 -7.35
CA LEU A 25 -9.58 -3.27 -6.86
C LEU A 25 -9.35 -3.51 -5.36
N GLN A 26 -8.18 -3.16 -4.84
CA GLN A 26 -7.89 -3.30 -3.42
C GLN A 26 -8.73 -2.35 -2.56
N PHE A 27 -9.19 -1.22 -3.10
CA PHE A 27 -10.11 -0.34 -2.39
C PHE A 27 -11.41 -1.04 -1.99
N ALA A 28 -11.86 -2.02 -2.80
CA ALA A 28 -13.00 -2.87 -2.51
C ALA A 28 -12.61 -4.13 -1.72
N MET A 29 -11.53 -4.82 -2.11
CA MET A 29 -11.11 -6.07 -1.47
C MET A 29 -10.76 -5.88 0.00
N ILE A 30 -10.06 -4.80 0.36
CA ILE A 30 -9.65 -4.53 1.74
C ILE A 30 -10.87 -4.45 2.68
N PRO A 31 -11.87 -3.58 2.46
CA PRO A 31 -13.03 -3.56 3.33
C PRO A 31 -13.83 -4.86 3.32
N MET A 32 -13.96 -5.54 2.18
CA MET A 32 -14.64 -6.83 2.10
C MET A 32 -14.01 -7.89 3.00
N ASN A 33 -12.69 -7.88 3.18
CA ASN A 33 -11.98 -8.86 3.97
C ASN A 33 -11.73 -8.42 5.42
N LEU A 34 -11.64 -7.13 5.70
CA LEU A 34 -11.20 -6.63 7.01
C LEU A 34 -12.27 -5.93 7.83
N MET A 35 -13.30 -5.32 7.24
CA MET A 35 -14.30 -4.51 7.97
C MET A 35 -15.30 -5.36 8.74
N LYS A 36 -14.83 -6.18 9.69
CA LYS A 36 -15.68 -7.07 10.52
C LYS A 36 -16.66 -6.29 11.39
N ASN A 37 -16.22 -5.20 12.00
CA ASN A 37 -17.04 -4.27 12.77
C ASN A 37 -17.75 -3.24 11.89
N ARG A 38 -17.53 -3.27 10.59
CA ARG A 38 -18.01 -2.29 9.62
C ARG A 38 -17.56 -0.86 9.88
N VAL A 39 -16.40 -0.67 10.51
CA VAL A 39 -15.79 0.62 10.80
C VAL A 39 -14.33 0.60 10.39
N ALA A 40 -13.89 1.63 9.66
CA ALA A 40 -12.47 1.82 9.33
C ALA A 40 -12.13 3.30 9.29
N ASP A 41 -10.88 3.61 9.61
CA ASP A 41 -10.37 4.97 9.65
C ASP A 41 -9.42 5.23 8.48
N TYR A 42 -9.54 6.41 7.89
CA TYR A 42 -8.78 6.81 6.70
C TYR A 42 -8.06 8.13 6.94
N ILE A 43 -6.78 8.18 6.58
CA ILE A 43 -6.01 9.42 6.50
C ILE A 43 -5.93 9.80 5.02
N VAL A 44 -6.64 10.88 4.66
CA VAL A 44 -6.85 11.25 3.25
C VAL A 44 -5.88 12.36 2.88
N THR A 45 -4.73 11.97 2.33
CA THR A 45 -3.63 12.88 1.94
C THR A 45 -3.43 13.00 0.43
N GLY A 46 -4.38 12.48 -0.35
CA GLY A 46 -4.32 12.55 -1.80
C GLY A 46 -5.52 11.90 -2.48
N GLN A 47 -5.54 11.98 -3.80
CA GLN A 47 -6.65 11.49 -4.61
C GLN A 47 -6.90 9.98 -4.47
N TRP A 48 -5.84 9.19 -4.33
CA TRP A 48 -5.98 7.74 -4.21
C TRP A 48 -6.52 7.33 -2.85
N ALA A 49 -6.04 7.93 -1.76
CA ALA A 49 -6.62 7.74 -0.43
C ALA A 49 -8.09 8.22 -0.37
N LYS A 50 -8.43 9.30 -1.10
CA LYS A 50 -9.82 9.78 -1.21
C LYS A 50 -10.72 8.76 -1.90
N LYS A 51 -10.25 8.14 -3.00
CA LYS A 51 -11.01 7.09 -3.71
C LYS A 51 -11.19 5.85 -2.84
N ALA A 52 -10.14 5.41 -2.15
CA ALA A 52 -10.22 4.28 -1.22
C ALA A 52 -11.22 4.55 -0.08
N TYR A 53 -11.19 5.75 0.49
CA TYR A 53 -12.16 6.21 1.49
C TYR A 53 -13.61 6.18 0.97
N GLN A 54 -13.82 6.67 -0.24
CA GLN A 54 -15.16 6.68 -0.87
C GLN A 54 -15.68 5.25 -1.14
N GLU A 55 -14.81 4.36 -1.63
CA GLU A 55 -15.17 2.97 -1.88
C GLU A 55 -15.52 2.24 -0.57
N ALA A 56 -14.76 2.45 0.49
CA ALA A 56 -15.01 1.81 1.79
C ALA A 56 -16.38 2.16 2.39
N GLN A 57 -16.94 3.33 2.07
CA GLN A 57 -18.28 3.72 2.53
C GLN A 57 -19.40 2.84 1.98
N ILE A 58 -19.14 2.09 0.91
CA ILE A 58 -20.10 1.11 0.36
C ILE A 58 -20.26 -0.08 1.32
N TYR A 59 -19.20 -0.40 2.05
CA TYR A 59 -19.12 -1.61 2.88
C TYR A 59 -19.40 -1.37 4.36
N GLY A 60 -19.23 -0.13 4.83
CA GLY A 60 -19.43 0.23 6.22
C GLY A 60 -19.18 1.71 6.50
N LYS A 61 -18.94 2.05 7.74
CA LYS A 61 -18.62 3.41 8.16
C LYS A 61 -17.13 3.65 7.97
N ALA A 62 -16.75 4.43 6.97
CA ALA A 62 -15.40 4.95 6.85
C ALA A 62 -15.33 6.34 7.49
N ASN A 63 -14.38 6.56 8.41
CA ASN A 63 -14.13 7.84 9.06
C ASN A 63 -12.89 8.49 8.44
N LYS A 64 -12.98 9.75 8.07
CA LYS A 64 -11.82 10.55 7.65
C LYS A 64 -11.23 11.19 8.91
N ILE A 65 -10.24 10.54 9.53
CA ILE A 65 -9.67 10.97 10.80
C ILE A 65 -8.61 12.07 10.67
N ALA A 66 -8.01 12.22 9.49
CA ALA A 66 -7.15 13.33 9.12
C ALA A 66 -7.16 13.53 7.60
N THR A 67 -6.88 14.76 7.16
CA THR A 67 -6.78 15.10 5.74
C THR A 67 -5.93 16.34 5.54
N SER A 68 -5.34 16.48 4.36
CA SER A 68 -4.70 17.71 3.88
C SER A 68 -5.42 18.33 2.67
N GLU A 69 -6.71 18.02 2.52
CA GLU A 69 -7.57 18.52 1.43
C GLU A 69 -7.71 20.06 1.46
N ASP A 70 -7.61 20.66 2.65
CA ASP A 70 -7.64 22.10 2.89
C ASP A 70 -6.57 22.88 2.11
N LYS A 71 -5.40 22.26 1.85
CA LYS A 71 -4.30 22.82 1.06
C LYS A 71 -3.99 21.98 -0.19
N THR A 72 -5.03 21.42 -0.80
CA THR A 72 -4.92 20.64 -2.04
C THR A 72 -3.88 19.50 -1.91
N PHE A 73 -3.84 18.84 -0.73
CA PHE A 73 -2.94 17.73 -0.42
C PHE A 73 -1.43 18.06 -0.52
N SER A 74 -1.05 19.32 -0.30
CA SER A 74 0.35 19.76 -0.40
C SER A 74 1.21 19.41 0.81
N TYR A 75 0.67 18.74 1.82
CA TYR A 75 1.39 18.32 3.04
C TYR A 75 0.85 17.02 3.60
N ILE A 76 1.62 16.39 4.48
CA ILE A 76 1.15 15.29 5.33
C ILE A 76 0.81 15.89 6.71
N PRO A 77 -0.40 15.69 7.24
CA PRO A 77 -0.77 16.17 8.57
C PRO A 77 0.06 15.49 9.66
N ASP A 78 0.15 16.08 10.84
CA ASP A 78 0.73 15.40 11.99
C ASP A 78 -0.16 14.20 12.36
N CYS A 79 0.43 13.01 12.29
CA CYS A 79 -0.21 11.74 12.54
C CYS A 79 0.25 11.08 13.86
N SER A 80 0.85 11.84 14.76
CA SER A 80 1.36 11.33 16.05
C SER A 80 0.25 11.04 17.07
N ASP A 81 -0.84 11.80 17.02
CA ASP A 81 -2.01 11.62 17.92
C ASP A 81 -3.32 11.86 17.18
N LEU A 82 -3.77 10.86 16.45
CA LEU A 82 -5.00 10.92 15.67
C LEU A 82 -6.20 10.41 16.48
N PRO A 83 -7.42 10.88 16.19
CA PRO A 83 -8.66 10.40 16.79
C PRO A 83 -9.07 9.03 16.20
N VAL A 84 -8.20 8.02 16.37
CA VAL A 84 -8.47 6.67 15.89
C VAL A 84 -9.67 6.08 16.62
N SER A 85 -10.63 5.57 15.86
CA SER A 85 -11.87 5.00 16.37
C SER A 85 -11.61 3.71 17.17
N PRO A 86 -12.14 3.56 18.37
CA PRO A 86 -11.93 2.34 19.18
C PRO A 86 -12.43 1.06 18.50
N ASP A 87 -13.46 1.15 17.68
CA ASP A 87 -14.10 0.08 16.94
C ASP A 87 -13.60 -0.08 15.49
N ALA A 88 -12.64 0.76 15.07
CA ALA A 88 -12.06 0.63 13.73
C ALA A 88 -11.34 -0.72 13.57
N ASP A 89 -11.60 -1.38 12.45
CA ASP A 89 -10.93 -2.62 12.07
C ASP A 89 -9.50 -2.35 11.54
N TYR A 90 -9.29 -1.21 10.89
CA TYR A 90 -7.98 -0.78 10.38
C TYR A 90 -7.90 0.74 10.20
N VAL A 91 -6.66 1.22 10.07
CA VAL A 91 -6.32 2.57 9.59
C VAL A 91 -5.70 2.46 8.21
N TYR A 92 -6.16 3.28 7.26
CA TYR A 92 -5.70 3.25 5.87
C TYR A 92 -4.91 4.51 5.52
N ILE A 93 -3.81 4.33 4.78
CA ILE A 93 -3.02 5.40 4.16
C ILE A 93 -2.65 5.08 2.71
N CYS A 94 -2.41 6.12 1.91
CA CYS A 94 -1.60 6.05 0.70
C CYS A 94 -0.25 6.70 1.02
N GLU A 95 0.80 5.91 1.12
CA GLU A 95 2.07 6.31 1.74
C GLU A 95 2.84 7.35 0.91
N ASN A 96 2.71 7.27 -0.41
CA ASN A 96 3.29 8.26 -1.32
C ASN A 96 2.21 8.80 -2.27
N ASN A 97 1.96 10.10 -2.19
CA ASN A 97 0.95 10.79 -2.98
C ASN A 97 1.57 11.34 -4.27
N THR A 98 1.69 10.51 -5.29
CA THR A 98 2.40 10.77 -6.55
C THR A 98 2.02 12.10 -7.22
N ILE A 99 0.72 12.42 -7.23
CA ILE A 99 0.20 13.62 -7.92
C ILE A 99 0.65 14.90 -7.19
N TYR A 100 0.76 14.85 -5.88
CA TYR A 100 0.99 16.03 -5.02
C TYR A 100 2.43 16.11 -4.51
N GLY A 101 3.28 15.12 -4.81
CA GLY A 101 4.68 15.11 -4.39
C GLY A 101 4.88 14.96 -2.88
N THR A 102 3.91 14.42 -2.15
CA THR A 102 4.01 14.25 -0.69
C THR A 102 4.15 12.78 -0.32
N LYS A 103 4.98 12.50 0.69
CA LYS A 103 5.25 11.16 1.21
C LYS A 103 5.30 11.18 2.73
N TYR A 104 4.82 10.13 3.35
CA TYR A 104 4.98 9.93 4.80
C TYR A 104 6.46 9.71 5.13
N LYS A 105 7.01 10.54 6.01
CA LYS A 105 8.36 10.36 6.59
C LYS A 105 8.33 9.45 7.82
N LYS A 106 7.18 9.39 8.49
CA LYS A 106 6.89 8.51 9.62
C LYS A 106 5.49 7.95 9.46
N LEU A 107 5.30 6.69 9.80
CA LEU A 107 3.99 6.07 9.81
C LEU A 107 3.10 6.70 10.89
N PRO A 108 1.76 6.71 10.70
CA PRO A 108 0.83 7.23 11.68
C PRO A 108 0.80 6.36 12.94
N ASN A 109 0.55 6.99 14.07
CA ASN A 109 0.22 6.26 15.29
C ASN A 109 -1.22 5.72 15.19
N THR A 110 -1.35 4.45 14.89
CA THR A 110 -2.66 3.78 14.74
C THR A 110 -3.30 3.38 16.06
N LYS A 111 -2.67 3.68 17.19
CA LYS A 111 -3.12 3.26 18.54
C LYS A 111 -3.36 1.74 18.63
N GLY A 112 -2.52 0.96 17.94
CA GLY A 112 -2.58 -0.51 17.92
C GLY A 112 -3.57 -1.11 16.92
N LYS A 113 -4.24 -0.28 16.11
CA LYS A 113 -5.05 -0.79 14.99
C LYS A 113 -4.17 -1.21 13.82
N LEU A 114 -4.68 -2.14 13.01
CA LEU A 114 -4.03 -2.59 11.79
C LEU A 114 -3.74 -1.40 10.86
N LEU A 115 -2.52 -1.30 10.36
CA LEU A 115 -2.19 -0.35 9.30
C LEU A 115 -2.32 -1.03 7.93
N VAL A 116 -3.08 -0.40 7.04
CA VAL A 116 -3.21 -0.79 5.64
C VAL A 116 -2.62 0.32 4.78
N SER A 117 -1.66 -0.01 3.93
CA SER A 117 -0.96 0.99 3.13
C SER A 117 -0.95 0.67 1.64
N ASP A 118 -1.34 1.66 0.82
CA ASP A 118 -1.06 1.69 -0.62
C ASP A 118 0.33 2.28 -0.83
N VAL A 119 1.25 1.46 -1.31
CA VAL A 119 2.64 1.83 -1.63
C VAL A 119 2.92 1.80 -3.13
N SER A 120 1.92 1.86 -3.98
CA SER A 120 2.07 1.69 -5.43
C SER A 120 3.21 2.52 -6.03
N SER A 121 3.44 3.74 -5.57
CA SER A 121 4.46 4.63 -6.13
C SER A 121 5.79 4.64 -5.39
N CYS A 122 5.87 4.01 -4.22
CA CYS A 122 7.10 3.87 -3.45
C CYS A 122 7.48 2.42 -3.14
N PHE A 123 6.81 1.44 -3.75
CA PHE A 123 7.04 0.03 -3.51
C PHE A 123 8.49 -0.34 -3.85
N LEU A 124 9.21 -0.94 -2.89
CA LEU A 124 10.64 -1.28 -2.99
C LEU A 124 11.55 -0.08 -3.33
N SER A 125 11.18 1.13 -2.92
CA SER A 125 12.02 2.33 -3.09
C SER A 125 13.01 2.54 -1.94
N GLU A 126 12.75 1.91 -0.80
CA GLU A 126 13.54 1.96 0.42
C GLU A 126 13.21 0.75 1.32
N PRO A 127 14.05 0.44 2.32
CA PRO A 127 13.72 -0.56 3.34
C PRO A 127 12.48 -0.18 4.14
N ILE A 128 11.70 -1.18 4.49
CA ILE A 128 10.51 -1.04 5.35
C ILE A 128 10.53 -2.10 6.45
N ASP A 129 9.91 -1.78 7.58
CA ASP A 129 9.59 -2.77 8.60
C ASP A 129 8.18 -3.30 8.36
N ILE A 130 8.10 -4.49 7.77
CA ILE A 130 6.81 -5.10 7.39
C ILE A 130 5.92 -5.39 8.60
N GLU A 131 6.48 -5.55 9.79
CA GLU A 131 5.71 -5.85 11.00
C GLU A 131 4.77 -4.71 11.43
N GLN A 132 5.01 -3.51 10.92
CA GLN A 132 4.14 -2.35 11.18
C GLN A 132 2.84 -2.38 10.37
N TYR A 133 2.72 -3.30 9.40
CA TYR A 133 1.58 -3.36 8.49
C TYR A 133 0.74 -4.63 8.69
N GLY A 134 -0.57 -4.49 8.61
CA GLY A 134 -1.47 -5.62 8.42
C GLY A 134 -1.54 -6.03 6.94
N ILE A 135 -1.68 -5.02 6.06
CA ILE A 135 -1.62 -5.18 4.60
C ILE A 135 -0.77 -4.06 4.01
N LEU A 136 0.19 -4.45 3.19
CA LEU A 136 0.95 -3.57 2.31
C LEU A 136 0.66 -3.99 0.87
N TYR A 137 0.23 -3.08 0.01
CA TYR A 137 -0.03 -3.44 -1.38
C TYR A 137 0.37 -2.33 -2.36
N GLY A 138 0.58 -2.71 -3.60
CA GLY A 138 0.88 -1.75 -4.65
C GLY A 138 0.65 -2.27 -6.05
N GLY A 139 0.11 -1.42 -6.91
CA GLY A 139 0.12 -1.65 -8.35
C GLY A 139 1.56 -1.59 -8.88
N VAL A 140 1.96 -2.63 -9.62
CA VAL A 140 3.36 -2.80 -10.03
C VAL A 140 3.84 -1.81 -11.09
N GLN A 141 2.91 -1.19 -11.84
CA GLN A 141 3.17 -0.35 -13.02
C GLN A 141 4.01 0.91 -12.78
N LYS A 142 4.22 1.31 -11.53
CA LYS A 142 4.97 2.53 -11.22
C LYS A 142 6.45 2.25 -10.97
N ASN A 143 6.76 1.27 -10.13
CA ASN A 143 8.14 1.08 -9.67
C ASN A 143 8.70 -0.34 -9.85
N ILE A 144 7.89 -1.36 -10.03
CA ILE A 144 8.35 -2.75 -9.96
C ILE A 144 7.98 -3.64 -11.15
N GLY A 145 7.17 -3.16 -12.10
CA GLY A 145 6.82 -3.96 -13.27
C GLY A 145 5.90 -3.24 -14.26
N PRO A 146 5.39 -3.95 -15.28
CA PRO A 146 4.41 -3.42 -16.24
C PRO A 146 3.01 -3.32 -15.61
N ALA A 147 2.07 -2.69 -16.33
CA ALA A 147 0.69 -2.52 -15.86
C ALA A 147 -0.09 -3.84 -15.97
N GLY A 148 -0.93 -4.14 -14.96
CA GLY A 148 -1.87 -5.27 -14.99
C GLY A 148 -1.93 -6.09 -13.71
N MET A 149 -0.99 -5.90 -12.79
CA MET A 149 -0.89 -6.69 -11.57
C MET A 149 -0.76 -5.82 -10.33
N VAL A 150 -1.20 -6.37 -9.22
CA VAL A 150 -0.93 -5.89 -7.85
C VAL A 150 -0.14 -6.94 -7.10
N ILE A 151 0.83 -6.51 -6.33
CA ILE A 151 1.40 -7.32 -5.26
C ILE A 151 0.79 -6.84 -3.94
N ALA A 152 0.21 -7.78 -3.20
CA ALA A 152 -0.28 -7.56 -1.84
C ALA A 152 0.50 -8.46 -0.87
N VAL A 153 1.04 -7.85 0.18
CA VAL A 153 1.68 -8.53 1.30
C VAL A 153 0.70 -8.45 2.46
N VAL A 154 0.13 -9.59 2.81
CA VAL A 154 -0.97 -9.70 3.76
C VAL A 154 -0.51 -10.52 4.95
N ARG A 155 -0.68 -10.00 6.16
CA ARG A 155 -0.38 -10.74 7.39
C ARG A 155 -1.27 -11.98 7.49
N GLU A 156 -0.70 -13.13 7.83
CA GLU A 156 -1.35 -14.44 7.70
C GLU A 156 -2.63 -14.56 8.55
N ASP A 157 -2.64 -13.98 9.75
CA ASP A 157 -3.80 -13.96 10.63
C ASP A 157 -5.03 -13.21 10.08
N LEU A 158 -4.81 -12.37 9.05
CA LEU A 158 -5.89 -11.64 8.35
C LEU A 158 -6.51 -12.46 7.20
N ILE A 159 -5.88 -13.56 6.83
CA ILE A 159 -6.32 -14.43 5.72
C ILE A 159 -7.27 -15.49 6.27
N THR A 160 -8.53 -15.14 6.40
CA THR A 160 -9.56 -15.97 7.03
C THR A 160 -10.80 -16.11 6.14
N ASP A 161 -11.70 -17.02 6.51
CA ASP A 161 -13.04 -17.13 5.89
C ASP A 161 -14.02 -16.10 6.43
N GLU A 162 -13.67 -15.38 7.49
CA GLU A 162 -14.50 -14.34 8.10
C GLU A 162 -14.37 -13.04 7.27
N VAL A 163 -15.21 -12.93 6.25
CA VAL A 163 -15.31 -11.78 5.35
C VAL A 163 -16.72 -11.21 5.39
N LEU A 164 -16.92 -10.02 4.84
CA LEU A 164 -18.27 -9.46 4.76
C LEU A 164 -19.22 -10.37 3.97
N PRO A 165 -20.47 -10.53 4.42
CA PRO A 165 -21.48 -11.29 3.68
C PRO A 165 -21.63 -10.79 2.24
N GLY A 166 -21.69 -11.72 1.30
CA GLY A 166 -21.78 -11.41 -0.13
C GLY A 166 -20.44 -11.13 -0.82
N THR A 167 -19.30 -11.25 -0.11
CA THR A 167 -17.98 -11.12 -0.74
C THR A 167 -17.80 -12.19 -1.82
N PRO A 168 -17.59 -11.81 -3.09
CA PRO A 168 -17.36 -12.76 -4.18
C PRO A 168 -16.08 -13.58 -3.94
N THR A 169 -16.04 -14.81 -4.44
CA THR A 169 -14.91 -15.73 -4.27
C THR A 169 -13.58 -15.10 -4.65
N MET A 170 -13.52 -14.43 -5.82
CA MET A 170 -12.30 -13.79 -6.31
C MET A 170 -11.86 -12.56 -5.51
N MET A 171 -12.70 -12.04 -4.60
CA MET A 171 -12.39 -10.90 -3.74
C MET A 171 -11.87 -11.33 -2.36
N LYS A 172 -11.80 -12.63 -2.07
CA LYS A 172 -11.29 -13.16 -0.79
C LYS A 172 -9.78 -13.36 -0.88
N TYR A 173 -9.02 -12.76 0.05
CA TYR A 173 -7.56 -13.02 0.13
C TYR A 173 -7.25 -14.49 0.35
N LYS A 174 -8.10 -15.19 1.12
CA LYS A 174 -7.92 -16.61 1.43
C LYS A 174 -7.88 -17.49 0.18
N ILE A 175 -8.76 -17.28 -0.80
CA ILE A 175 -8.79 -18.12 -2.00
C ILE A 175 -7.51 -17.95 -2.82
N HIS A 176 -6.93 -16.76 -2.82
CA HIS A 176 -5.65 -16.51 -3.50
C HIS A 176 -4.48 -17.11 -2.73
N ALA A 177 -4.47 -17.01 -1.40
CA ALA A 177 -3.43 -17.57 -0.56
C ALA A 177 -3.40 -19.10 -0.63
N ASP A 178 -4.54 -19.76 -0.48
CA ASP A 178 -4.68 -21.23 -0.50
C ASP A 178 -4.28 -21.82 -1.86
N ASN A 179 -4.39 -21.05 -2.94
CA ASN A 179 -4.05 -21.48 -4.29
C ASN A 179 -2.73 -20.85 -4.82
N GLY A 180 -1.89 -20.24 -3.96
CA GLY A 180 -0.62 -19.65 -4.39
C GLY A 180 -0.78 -18.61 -5.48
N SER A 181 -1.84 -17.81 -5.44
CA SER A 181 -2.27 -16.83 -6.47
C SER A 181 -2.64 -17.45 -7.82
N MET A 182 -2.90 -18.74 -7.87
CA MET A 182 -3.25 -19.48 -9.09
C MET A 182 -4.66 -20.10 -9.04
N TYR A 183 -5.58 -19.49 -8.31
CA TYR A 183 -6.98 -19.93 -8.36
C TYR A 183 -7.56 -19.83 -9.78
N ASN A 184 -7.20 -18.79 -10.50
CA ASN A 184 -7.29 -18.71 -11.97
C ASN A 184 -5.91 -18.43 -12.55
N THR A 185 -5.75 -18.51 -13.85
CA THR A 185 -4.48 -18.19 -14.53
C THR A 185 -4.02 -16.77 -14.19
N PRO A 186 -2.86 -16.59 -13.54
CA PRO A 186 -2.36 -15.27 -13.19
C PRO A 186 -1.76 -14.55 -14.39
N ASN A 187 -1.47 -13.26 -14.24
CA ASN A 187 -0.72 -12.50 -15.24
C ASN A 187 0.76 -12.92 -15.23
N CYS A 188 1.07 -14.01 -15.92
CA CYS A 188 2.40 -14.64 -15.95
C CYS A 188 3.48 -13.69 -16.46
N TYR A 189 3.17 -12.85 -17.45
CA TYR A 189 4.13 -11.90 -18.01
C TYR A 189 4.57 -10.85 -16.97
N ASP A 190 3.62 -10.25 -16.27
CA ASP A 190 3.94 -9.25 -15.27
C ASP A 190 4.72 -9.85 -14.09
N ILE A 191 4.36 -11.07 -13.64
CA ILE A 191 5.10 -11.80 -12.61
C ILE A 191 6.54 -12.03 -13.06
N TYR A 192 6.75 -12.47 -14.29
CA TYR A 192 8.08 -12.67 -14.86
C TYR A 192 8.89 -11.37 -14.91
N MET A 193 8.28 -10.27 -15.36
CA MET A 193 8.94 -8.96 -15.45
C MET A 193 9.27 -8.40 -14.07
N CYS A 194 8.36 -8.48 -13.11
CA CYS A 194 8.65 -8.12 -11.72
C CYS A 194 9.83 -8.93 -11.16
N GLY A 195 9.89 -10.23 -11.46
CA GLY A 195 11.02 -11.07 -11.07
C GLY A 195 12.35 -10.61 -11.66
N LYS A 196 12.36 -10.03 -12.87
CA LYS A 196 13.58 -9.41 -13.45
C LYS A 196 13.97 -8.14 -12.71
N VAL A 197 12.99 -7.28 -12.38
CA VAL A 197 13.22 -6.06 -11.61
C VAL A 197 13.77 -6.39 -10.22
N PHE A 198 13.23 -7.40 -9.54
CA PHE A 198 13.71 -7.81 -8.22
C PHE A 198 15.16 -8.34 -8.26
N LYS A 199 15.50 -9.13 -9.29
CA LYS A 199 16.89 -9.60 -9.51
C LYS A 199 17.83 -8.43 -9.77
N TRP A 200 17.42 -7.48 -10.59
CA TRP A 200 18.17 -6.26 -10.85
C TRP A 200 18.37 -5.44 -9.56
N LEU A 201 17.31 -5.20 -8.78
CA LEU A 201 17.36 -4.49 -7.51
C LEU A 201 18.37 -5.14 -6.54
N LYS A 202 18.30 -6.46 -6.41
CA LYS A 202 19.25 -7.22 -5.58
C LYS A 202 20.69 -7.09 -6.08
N ALA A 203 20.92 -7.19 -7.38
CA ALA A 203 22.24 -7.03 -7.98
C ALA A 203 22.80 -5.61 -7.83
N MET A 204 21.94 -4.60 -7.68
CA MET A 204 22.31 -3.21 -7.45
C MET A 204 22.71 -2.91 -5.99
N GLY A 205 22.61 -3.87 -5.09
CA GLY A 205 22.94 -3.73 -3.67
C GLY A 205 21.73 -3.61 -2.73
N GLY A 206 20.51 -3.93 -3.24
CA GLY A 206 19.27 -3.98 -2.45
C GLY A 206 18.65 -2.62 -2.13
N LEU A 207 17.75 -2.62 -1.16
CA LEU A 207 16.92 -1.46 -0.86
C LEU A 207 17.66 -0.30 -0.20
N GLU A 208 18.73 -0.56 0.55
CA GLU A 208 19.56 0.51 1.14
C GLU A 208 20.23 1.36 0.05
N VAL A 209 20.85 0.70 -0.94
CA VAL A 209 21.46 1.39 -2.07
C VAL A 209 20.42 2.11 -2.91
N MET A 210 19.24 1.48 -3.08
CA MET A 210 18.16 2.10 -3.84
C MET A 210 17.62 3.35 -3.13
N LYS A 211 17.47 3.30 -1.82
CA LYS A 211 17.08 4.47 -1.00
C LYS A 211 18.05 5.63 -1.23
N GLN A 212 19.34 5.40 -1.07
CA GLN A 212 20.37 6.44 -1.30
C GLN A 212 20.25 7.05 -2.70
N ARG A 213 20.14 6.22 -3.74
CA ARG A 213 19.99 6.69 -5.13
C ARG A 213 18.70 7.50 -5.35
N ASN A 214 17.61 7.12 -4.68
CA ASN A 214 16.36 7.84 -4.78
C ASN A 214 16.44 9.20 -4.07
N GLU A 215 17.11 9.28 -2.93
CA GLU A 215 17.38 10.53 -2.22
C GLU A 215 18.26 11.48 -3.06
N GLU A 216 19.34 10.98 -3.64
CA GLU A 216 20.22 11.75 -4.54
C GLU A 216 19.45 12.30 -5.75
N LYS A 217 18.63 11.47 -6.42
CA LYS A 217 17.79 11.91 -7.55
C LYS A 217 16.75 12.95 -7.14
N ALA A 218 16.12 12.76 -5.99
CA ALA A 218 15.12 13.68 -5.47
C ALA A 218 15.76 15.02 -5.12
N ALA A 219 16.94 15.03 -4.48
CA ALA A 219 17.66 16.25 -4.13
C ALA A 219 17.92 17.15 -5.35
N ILE A 220 18.34 16.57 -6.48
CA ILE A 220 18.55 17.35 -7.73
C ILE A 220 17.32 18.19 -8.11
N LEU A 221 16.13 17.61 -7.99
CA LEU A 221 14.89 18.30 -8.35
C LEU A 221 14.44 19.26 -7.25
N TYR A 222 14.41 18.80 -6.00
CA TYR A 222 13.89 19.61 -4.90
C TYR A 222 14.79 20.77 -4.56
N ASP A 223 16.10 20.63 -4.59
CA ASP A 223 17.05 21.73 -4.41
C ASP A 223 16.88 22.81 -5.50
N PHE A 224 16.61 22.39 -6.75
CA PHE A 224 16.30 23.31 -7.82
C PHE A 224 14.96 24.05 -7.58
N LEU A 225 13.92 23.34 -7.15
CA LEU A 225 12.60 23.93 -6.88
C LEU A 225 12.65 24.91 -5.71
N ASP A 226 13.37 24.57 -4.64
CA ASP A 226 13.51 25.42 -3.45
C ASP A 226 14.25 26.72 -3.76
N GLN A 227 15.17 26.71 -4.72
CA GLN A 227 15.88 27.91 -5.20
C GLN A 227 15.14 28.66 -6.29
N SER A 228 14.13 28.07 -6.89
CA SER A 228 13.40 28.65 -8.03
C SER A 228 12.43 29.76 -7.58
N LYS A 229 12.38 30.83 -8.35
CA LYS A 229 11.37 31.92 -8.21
C LYS A 229 10.10 31.67 -9.02
N LEU A 230 10.10 30.64 -9.90
CA LEU A 230 9.00 30.34 -10.82
C LEU A 230 8.00 29.35 -10.20
N PHE A 231 8.46 28.48 -9.32
CA PHE A 231 7.65 27.43 -8.70
C PHE A 231 7.39 27.76 -7.22
N LYS A 232 6.20 27.46 -6.75
CA LYS A 232 5.77 27.61 -5.36
C LYS A 232 5.17 26.30 -4.85
#